data_eebd10844b4ed6b2fe14761f9cee5133
#
_entry.id   eebd10844b4ed6b2fe14761f9cee5133
#
_cell.length_a   1.000
_cell.length_b   1.000
_cell.length_c   1.000
_cell.angle_alpha   90.00
_cell.angle_beta   90.00
_cell.angle_gamma   90.00
#
_symmetry.space_group_name_H-M   'P 1'
#
loop_
_entity.id
_entity.type
_entity.pdbx_description
1 polymer ?
#
loop_
_entity_poly.entity_id
_entity_poly.type
_entity_poly.pdbx_seq_one_letter_code
_entity_poly.pdbx_strand_id
1 'polypeptide(L)'
;MENYGWKLSTEQDILLYTVPCGSESSRWLDWQEFDRGPGIFTIPEDLLLGVRAQGLHDAEIRKLTDELLPVGNLRYLNLTENRGITNSGMASVGRLRQLRYLNIGACDINNEGMAFLPGLVNLEYLNLSYCNRITEKAAVYVQKLPRRKYLDLKGCIKINTGGLKKFEKKGLTIYKP
;
A
#
# COMPACT_ATOMS: atom_id res chain seq x y z
N MET A 1 -5.41 32.05 -12.09
CA MET A 1 -4.24 31.17 -11.86
C MET A 1 -4.65 29.76 -12.22
N GLU A 2 -4.06 29.16 -13.26
CA GLU A 2 -4.30 27.78 -13.58
C GLU A 2 -3.82 26.93 -12.40
N ASN A 3 -4.72 26.11 -11.89
CA ASN A 3 -4.46 25.26 -10.73
C ASN A 3 -3.63 24.06 -11.21
N TYR A 4 -2.30 24.21 -11.26
CA TYR A 4 -1.38 23.13 -11.61
C TYR A 4 -1.37 22.13 -10.46
N GLY A 5 -1.73 20.87 -10.78
CA GLY A 5 -1.75 19.80 -9.80
C GLY A 5 -2.28 18.49 -10.38
N TRP A 6 -2.11 17.41 -9.62
CA TRP A 6 -2.64 16.10 -9.96
C TRP A 6 -4.14 16.05 -9.70
N LYS A 7 -4.92 15.62 -10.68
CA LYS A 7 -6.37 15.48 -10.53
C LYS A 7 -6.72 14.06 -10.11
N LEU A 8 -7.57 13.95 -9.10
CA LEU A 8 -8.21 12.72 -8.66
C LEU A 8 -9.71 12.91 -8.67
N SER A 9 -10.42 12.07 -9.39
CA SER A 9 -11.88 11.95 -9.32
C SER A 9 -12.20 10.56 -8.78
N THR A 10 -12.99 10.49 -7.72
CA THR A 10 -13.35 9.22 -7.10
C THR A 10 -14.81 9.21 -6.64
N GLU A 11 -15.45 8.06 -6.80
CA GLU A 11 -16.77 7.77 -6.23
C GLU A 11 -16.67 7.06 -4.87
N GLN A 12 -15.45 6.73 -4.42
CA GLN A 12 -15.19 5.97 -3.21
C GLN A 12 -15.14 6.88 -1.96
N ASP A 13 -15.63 6.38 -0.83
CA ASP A 13 -15.41 7.01 0.48
C ASP A 13 -13.97 6.75 0.92
N ILE A 14 -13.11 7.72 0.69
CA ILE A 14 -11.68 7.66 1.01
C ILE A 14 -11.25 8.89 1.78
N LEU A 15 -10.21 8.72 2.60
CA LEU A 15 -9.51 9.83 3.23
C LEU A 15 -8.23 10.14 2.46
N LEU A 16 -8.03 11.40 2.15
CA LEU A 16 -6.86 11.92 1.45
C LEU A 16 -5.95 12.59 2.46
N TYR A 17 -4.67 12.30 2.36
CA TYR A 17 -3.61 12.87 3.17
C TYR A 17 -2.51 13.41 2.30
N THR A 18 -1.82 14.42 2.77
CA THR A 18 -0.68 15.00 2.04
C THR A 18 0.51 15.22 2.96
N VAL A 19 1.68 15.30 2.33
CA VAL A 19 2.93 15.71 2.94
C VAL A 19 3.76 16.46 1.89
N PRO A 20 4.53 17.51 2.24
CA PRO A 20 5.39 18.21 1.29
C PRO A 20 6.40 17.27 0.62
N CYS A 21 6.66 17.46 -0.66
CA CYS A 21 7.73 16.76 -1.36
C CYS A 21 9.07 17.00 -0.66
N GLY A 22 9.86 15.93 -0.50
CA GLY A 22 11.16 15.98 0.19
C GLY A 22 11.10 15.81 1.71
N SER A 23 9.91 15.88 2.34
CA SER A 23 9.71 15.62 3.77
C SER A 23 9.07 14.26 4.04
N GLU A 24 9.19 13.32 3.09
CA GLU A 24 8.59 11.99 3.20
C GLU A 24 9.11 11.24 4.42
N SER A 25 8.30 11.23 5.46
CA SER A 25 8.52 10.38 6.60
C SER A 25 7.95 8.99 6.33
N SER A 26 8.65 7.96 6.81
CA SER A 26 8.13 6.60 6.83
C SER A 26 6.96 6.43 7.80
N ARG A 27 6.72 7.44 8.65
CA ARG A 27 5.66 7.40 9.65
C ARG A 27 4.40 8.05 9.09
N TRP A 28 3.33 7.28 9.03
CA TRP A 28 2.00 7.77 8.68
C TRP A 28 1.54 8.99 9.52
N LEU A 29 2.01 9.08 10.75
CA LEU A 29 1.69 10.16 11.67
C LEU A 29 2.11 11.56 11.19
N ASP A 30 3.04 11.64 10.25
CA ASP A 30 3.53 12.92 9.72
C ASP A 30 2.69 13.42 8.52
N TRP A 31 1.76 12.58 8.02
CA TRP A 31 0.84 12.92 6.95
C TRP A 31 -0.36 13.67 7.52
N GLN A 32 -0.72 14.77 6.88
CA GLN A 32 -1.85 15.60 7.31
C GLN A 32 -3.09 15.29 6.47
N GLU A 33 -4.25 15.24 7.12
CA GLU A 33 -5.52 15.10 6.43
C GLU A 33 -5.71 16.29 5.48
N PHE A 34 -6.02 15.98 4.23
CA PHE A 34 -6.17 16.95 3.15
C PHE A 34 -7.64 17.12 2.78
N ASP A 35 -8.33 16.02 2.52
CA ASP A 35 -9.74 16.02 2.09
C ASP A 35 -10.35 14.62 2.22
N ARG A 36 -11.63 14.50 1.85
CA ARG A 36 -12.38 13.25 1.88
C ARG A 36 -13.24 13.07 0.63
N GLY A 37 -13.17 11.88 0.01
CA GLY A 37 -14.06 11.46 -1.08
C GLY A 37 -15.44 11.01 -0.58
N PRO A 38 -16.42 10.85 -1.50
CA PRO A 38 -16.27 11.01 -2.95
C PRO A 38 -16.14 12.46 -3.40
N GLY A 39 -15.52 12.68 -4.60
CA GLY A 39 -15.35 14.02 -5.14
C GLY A 39 -14.29 14.15 -6.22
N ILE A 40 -14.03 15.40 -6.61
CA ILE A 40 -12.97 15.77 -7.55
C ILE A 40 -11.97 16.66 -6.82
N PHE A 41 -10.72 16.24 -6.78
CA PHE A 41 -9.66 16.90 -6.02
C PHE A 41 -8.52 17.32 -6.94
N THR A 42 -7.90 18.44 -6.61
CA THR A 42 -6.64 18.88 -7.23
C THR A 42 -5.57 18.88 -6.17
N ILE A 43 -4.62 17.96 -6.27
CA ILE A 43 -3.50 17.82 -5.34
C ILE A 43 -2.33 18.65 -5.88
N PRO A 44 -1.85 19.68 -5.16
CA PRO A 44 -0.70 20.49 -5.56
C PRO A 44 0.52 19.63 -5.92
N GLU A 45 1.32 20.10 -6.90
CA GLU A 45 2.50 19.33 -7.40
C GLU A 45 3.63 19.21 -6.36
N ASP A 46 3.70 20.13 -5.41
CA ASP A 46 4.66 20.14 -4.31
C ASP A 46 4.26 19.24 -3.14
N LEU A 47 3.07 18.62 -3.21
CA LEU A 47 2.58 17.67 -2.22
C LEU A 47 2.59 16.23 -2.75
N LEU A 48 2.88 15.29 -1.87
CA LEU A 48 2.68 13.86 -2.09
C LEU A 48 1.33 13.42 -1.52
N LEU A 49 0.68 12.50 -2.21
CA LEU A 49 -0.64 11.99 -1.83
C LEU A 49 -0.54 10.66 -1.11
N GLY A 50 -1.27 10.57 0.00
CA GLY A 50 -1.64 9.34 0.70
C GLY A 50 -3.14 9.12 0.67
N VAL A 51 -3.56 7.87 0.50
CA VAL A 51 -4.96 7.47 0.47
C VAL A 51 -5.21 6.39 1.52
N ARG A 52 -6.27 6.56 2.30
CA ARG A 52 -6.81 5.52 3.17
C ARG A 52 -8.25 5.22 2.77
N ALA A 53 -8.57 3.94 2.62
CA ALA A 53 -9.92 3.49 2.29
C ALA A 53 -10.30 2.30 3.17
N GLN A 54 -11.58 2.20 3.52
CA GLN A 54 -12.14 1.14 4.35
C GLN A 54 -13.45 0.61 3.75
N GLY A 55 -13.84 -0.62 4.11
CA GLY A 55 -15.08 -1.24 3.65
C GLY A 55 -15.05 -1.67 2.18
N LEU A 56 -13.85 -1.77 1.57
CA LEU A 56 -13.69 -2.14 0.16
C LEU A 56 -13.64 -3.65 -0.03
N HIS A 57 -14.21 -4.10 -1.14
CA HIS A 57 -14.04 -5.42 -1.72
C HIS A 57 -13.21 -5.34 -3.01
N ASP A 58 -13.00 -6.47 -3.68
CA ASP A 58 -12.17 -6.54 -4.90
C ASP A 58 -12.68 -5.65 -6.05
N ALA A 59 -14.00 -5.44 -6.16
CA ALA A 59 -14.58 -4.58 -7.19
C ALA A 59 -14.29 -3.09 -6.95
N GLU A 60 -14.46 -2.64 -5.70
CA GLU A 60 -14.20 -1.25 -5.31
C GLU A 60 -12.72 -0.92 -5.36
N ILE A 61 -11.82 -1.83 -4.90
CA ILE A 61 -10.38 -1.58 -5.00
C ILE A 61 -9.90 -1.55 -6.46
N ARG A 62 -10.53 -2.27 -7.36
CA ARG A 62 -10.23 -2.16 -8.79
C ARG A 62 -10.57 -0.77 -9.32
N LYS A 63 -11.79 -0.26 -9.03
CA LYS A 63 -12.19 1.10 -9.41
C LYS A 63 -11.25 2.14 -8.84
N LEU A 64 -11.00 2.09 -7.53
CA LEU A 64 -10.09 3.01 -6.85
C LEU A 64 -8.68 2.97 -7.46
N THR A 65 -8.18 1.78 -7.81
CA THR A 65 -6.88 1.64 -8.47
C THR A 65 -6.86 2.36 -9.83
N ASP A 66 -7.91 2.18 -10.65
CA ASP A 66 -8.01 2.83 -11.96
C ASP A 66 -8.05 4.37 -11.83
N GLU A 67 -8.73 4.89 -10.81
CA GLU A 67 -8.78 6.32 -10.47
C GLU A 67 -7.42 6.85 -9.98
N LEU A 68 -6.64 6.04 -9.25
CA LEU A 68 -5.34 6.41 -8.70
C LEU A 68 -4.16 6.25 -9.66
N LEU A 69 -4.30 5.45 -10.73
CA LEU A 69 -3.23 5.22 -11.70
C LEU A 69 -2.64 6.49 -12.30
N PRO A 70 -3.45 7.50 -12.73
CA PRO A 70 -2.93 8.73 -13.32
C PRO A 70 -2.33 9.71 -12.31
N VAL A 71 -2.49 9.46 -10.99
CA VAL A 71 -2.05 10.37 -9.93
C VAL A 71 -0.57 10.11 -9.62
N GLY A 72 0.32 10.79 -10.31
CA GLY A 72 1.76 10.51 -10.28
C GLY A 72 2.45 10.82 -8.94
N ASN A 73 1.85 11.66 -8.09
CA ASN A 73 2.35 11.98 -6.74
C ASN A 73 1.79 11.08 -5.64
N LEU A 74 1.00 10.05 -5.95
CA LEU A 74 0.57 9.03 -4.98
C LEU A 74 1.79 8.27 -4.44
N ARG A 75 1.92 8.18 -3.11
CA ARG A 75 3.02 7.47 -2.44
C ARG A 75 2.56 6.48 -1.39
N TYR A 76 1.44 6.73 -0.74
CA TYR A 76 0.94 5.91 0.35
C TYR A 76 -0.48 5.40 0.04
N LEU A 77 -0.70 4.09 0.24
CA LEU A 77 -2.02 3.48 0.18
C LEU A 77 -2.24 2.62 1.43
N ASN A 78 -3.28 2.98 2.20
CA ASN A 78 -3.69 2.24 3.39
C ASN A 78 -5.04 1.58 3.17
N LEU A 79 -5.02 0.26 3.11
CA LEU A 79 -6.17 -0.61 2.92
C LEU A 79 -6.35 -1.57 4.12
N THR A 80 -5.80 -1.21 5.29
CA THR A 80 -5.87 -2.09 6.46
C THR A 80 -7.31 -2.44 6.83
N GLU A 81 -7.53 -3.68 7.30
CA GLU A 81 -8.83 -4.21 7.74
C GLU A 81 -9.90 -4.37 6.64
N ASN A 82 -9.56 -4.20 5.38
CA ASN A 82 -10.46 -4.51 4.26
C ASN A 82 -10.46 -6.02 4.00
N ARG A 83 -11.22 -6.77 4.79
CA ARG A 83 -11.33 -8.23 4.66
C ARG A 83 -11.99 -8.69 3.36
N GLY A 84 -12.67 -7.79 2.64
CA GLY A 84 -13.21 -8.02 1.30
C GLY A 84 -12.17 -7.93 0.18
N ILE A 85 -10.94 -7.48 0.49
CA ILE A 85 -9.83 -7.48 -0.47
C ILE A 85 -9.12 -8.83 -0.40
N THR A 86 -9.17 -9.55 -1.53
CA THR A 86 -8.54 -10.86 -1.71
C THR A 86 -7.35 -10.78 -2.67
N ASN A 87 -6.88 -11.92 -3.17
CA ASN A 87 -5.83 -11.98 -4.19
C ASN A 87 -6.20 -11.23 -5.48
N SER A 88 -7.50 -11.18 -5.84
CA SER A 88 -7.98 -10.42 -7.01
C SER A 88 -7.79 -8.93 -6.84
N GLY A 89 -8.06 -8.39 -5.64
CA GLY A 89 -7.78 -6.99 -5.31
C GLY A 89 -6.29 -6.66 -5.40
N MET A 90 -5.43 -7.59 -4.96
CA MET A 90 -3.98 -7.42 -5.06
C MET A 90 -3.48 -7.31 -6.50
N ALA A 91 -4.14 -7.96 -7.48
CA ALA A 91 -3.82 -7.80 -8.89
C ALA A 91 -4.00 -6.34 -9.34
N SER A 92 -5.02 -5.67 -8.84
CA SER A 92 -5.26 -4.24 -9.10
C SER A 92 -4.22 -3.36 -8.40
N VAL A 93 -4.01 -3.54 -7.10
CA VAL A 93 -3.03 -2.78 -6.31
C VAL A 93 -1.61 -2.89 -6.89
N GLY A 94 -1.21 -4.06 -7.38
CA GLY A 94 0.11 -4.29 -7.99
C GLY A 94 0.41 -3.45 -9.22
N ARG A 95 -0.58 -2.74 -9.79
CA ARG A 95 -0.42 -1.81 -10.93
C ARG A 95 0.07 -0.42 -10.50
N LEU A 96 -0.07 -0.05 -9.23
CA LEU A 96 0.27 1.28 -8.68
C LEU A 96 1.79 1.41 -8.44
N ARG A 97 2.57 1.46 -9.51
CA ARG A 97 4.05 1.46 -9.49
C ARG A 97 4.67 2.64 -8.74
N GLN A 98 3.92 3.75 -8.60
CA GLN A 98 4.33 4.95 -7.89
C GLN A 98 4.31 4.82 -6.36
N LEU A 99 3.70 3.76 -5.80
CA LEU A 99 3.62 3.54 -4.36
C LEU A 99 5.01 3.31 -3.74
N ARG A 100 5.23 3.95 -2.59
CA ARG A 100 6.37 3.72 -1.69
C ARG A 100 5.95 3.05 -0.38
N TYR A 101 4.70 3.24 0.04
CA TYR A 101 4.13 2.71 1.27
C TYR A 101 2.82 2.00 0.96
N LEU A 102 2.72 0.72 1.34
CA LEU A 102 1.50 -0.06 1.20
C LEU A 102 1.17 -0.75 2.53
N ASN A 103 -0.02 -0.47 3.04
CA ASN A 103 -0.57 -1.17 4.18
C ASN A 103 -1.80 -1.97 3.74
N ILE A 104 -1.70 -3.29 3.79
CA ILE A 104 -2.76 -4.26 3.53
C ILE A 104 -2.93 -5.23 4.71
N GLY A 105 -2.62 -4.73 5.90
CA GLY A 105 -2.80 -5.50 7.14
C GLY A 105 -4.25 -5.94 7.33
N ALA A 106 -4.45 -7.15 7.82
CA ALA A 106 -5.76 -7.78 8.06
C ALA A 106 -6.68 -7.87 6.82
N CYS A 107 -6.13 -7.83 5.59
CA CYS A 107 -6.84 -8.21 4.37
C CYS A 107 -6.88 -9.72 4.18
N ASP A 108 -7.85 -10.25 3.41
CA ASP A 108 -7.99 -11.71 3.16
C ASP A 108 -7.14 -12.18 1.98
N ILE A 109 -5.84 -11.91 2.05
CA ILE A 109 -4.85 -12.28 1.04
C ILE A 109 -4.00 -13.47 1.48
N ASN A 110 -3.56 -14.28 0.52
CA ASN A 110 -2.64 -15.39 0.73
C ASN A 110 -1.36 -15.23 -0.12
N ASN A 111 -0.54 -16.27 -0.20
CA ASN A 111 0.71 -16.25 -0.97
C ASN A 111 0.52 -15.95 -2.47
N GLU A 112 -0.61 -16.31 -3.06
CA GLU A 112 -0.90 -16.03 -4.48
C GLU A 112 -1.07 -14.52 -4.73
N GLY A 113 -1.75 -13.80 -3.81
CA GLY A 113 -1.87 -12.34 -3.87
C GLY A 113 -0.51 -11.64 -3.82
N MET A 114 0.48 -12.25 -3.13
CA MET A 114 1.84 -11.71 -3.07
C MET A 114 2.56 -11.76 -4.43
N ALA A 115 2.11 -12.58 -5.39
CA ALA A 115 2.70 -12.63 -6.73
C ALA A 115 2.59 -11.30 -7.50
N PHE A 116 1.70 -10.41 -7.10
CA PHE A 116 1.54 -9.08 -7.70
C PHE A 116 2.46 -8.00 -7.10
N LEU A 117 3.11 -8.26 -5.94
CA LEU A 117 4.04 -7.31 -5.31
C LEU A 117 5.19 -6.86 -6.21
N PRO A 118 5.82 -7.72 -7.04
CA PRO A 118 6.92 -7.29 -7.89
C PRO A 118 6.59 -6.16 -8.87
N GLY A 119 5.30 -5.91 -9.15
CA GLY A 119 4.84 -4.75 -9.92
C GLY A 119 5.10 -3.41 -9.23
N LEU A 120 5.18 -3.41 -7.88
CA LEU A 120 5.39 -2.22 -7.05
C LEU A 120 6.88 -1.88 -6.93
N VAL A 121 7.49 -1.50 -8.04
CA VAL A 121 8.96 -1.33 -8.17
C VAL A 121 9.56 -0.25 -7.27
N ASN A 122 8.74 0.68 -6.78
CA ASN A 122 9.17 1.76 -5.87
C ASN A 122 8.85 1.48 -4.40
N LEU A 123 8.23 0.31 -4.08
CA LEU A 123 7.79 0.02 -2.73
C LEU A 123 8.97 -0.13 -1.76
N GLU A 124 8.91 0.66 -0.68
CA GLU A 124 9.89 0.68 0.40
C GLU A 124 9.34 0.07 1.69
N TYR A 125 8.07 0.30 1.99
CA TYR A 125 7.39 -0.07 3.23
C TYR A 125 6.17 -0.92 2.92
N LEU A 126 6.16 -2.15 3.43
CA LEU A 126 5.05 -3.09 3.26
C LEU A 126 4.57 -3.55 4.64
N ASN A 127 3.28 -3.32 4.91
CA ASN A 127 2.61 -3.86 6.09
C ASN A 127 1.67 -4.99 5.68
N LEU A 128 1.94 -6.18 6.21
CA LEU A 128 1.16 -7.43 6.05
C LEU A 128 0.63 -7.92 7.41
N SER A 129 0.62 -7.07 8.43
CA SER A 129 0.23 -7.47 9.78
C SER A 129 -1.15 -8.13 9.78
N TYR A 130 -1.29 -9.19 10.58
CA TYR A 130 -2.54 -9.97 10.70
C TYR A 130 -3.06 -10.61 9.40
N CYS A 131 -2.26 -10.70 8.34
CA CYS A 131 -2.59 -11.48 7.13
C CYS A 131 -2.37 -12.97 7.43
N ASN A 132 -3.35 -13.60 8.08
CA ASN A 132 -3.22 -14.93 8.66
C ASN A 132 -3.13 -16.08 7.63
N ARG A 133 -3.29 -15.79 6.33
CA ARG A 133 -3.18 -16.78 5.25
C ARG A 133 -1.83 -16.76 4.55
N ILE A 134 -0.96 -15.77 4.88
CA ILE A 134 0.39 -15.67 4.36
C ILE A 134 1.32 -16.61 5.14
N THR A 135 2.19 -17.30 4.41
CA THR A 135 3.25 -18.17 4.94
C THR A 135 4.62 -17.70 4.46
N GLU A 136 5.67 -18.38 4.91
CA GLU A 136 7.03 -18.11 4.45
C GLU A 136 7.23 -18.25 2.92
N LYS A 137 6.29 -18.88 2.19
CA LYS A 137 6.32 -18.95 0.71
C LYS A 137 6.20 -17.56 0.06
N ALA A 138 5.61 -16.58 0.76
CA ALA A 138 5.52 -15.20 0.27
C ALA A 138 6.90 -14.50 0.16
N ALA A 139 7.93 -15.01 0.85
CA ALA A 139 9.25 -14.41 0.87
C ALA A 139 9.84 -14.22 -0.53
N VAL A 140 9.58 -15.15 -1.47
CA VAL A 140 10.11 -15.08 -2.84
C VAL A 140 9.60 -13.84 -3.60
N TYR A 141 8.42 -13.36 -3.28
CA TYR A 141 7.84 -12.14 -3.88
C TYR A 141 8.34 -10.88 -3.21
N VAL A 142 8.41 -10.87 -1.86
CA VAL A 142 8.98 -9.75 -1.10
C VAL A 142 10.45 -9.53 -1.48
N GLN A 143 11.21 -10.59 -1.70
CA GLN A 143 12.61 -10.51 -2.12
C GLN A 143 12.80 -9.87 -3.50
N LYS A 144 11.80 -9.89 -4.36
CA LYS A 144 11.82 -9.23 -5.69
C LYS A 144 11.61 -7.72 -5.63
N LEU A 145 11.18 -7.16 -4.50
CA LEU A 145 11.02 -5.72 -4.33
C LEU A 145 12.41 -5.06 -4.25
N PRO A 146 12.79 -4.20 -5.21
CA PRO A 146 14.17 -3.70 -5.28
C PRO A 146 14.48 -2.67 -4.19
N ARG A 147 13.50 -1.90 -3.75
CA ARG A 147 13.66 -0.76 -2.82
C ARG A 147 13.18 -1.01 -1.40
N ARG A 148 12.76 -2.24 -1.07
CA ARG A 148 12.21 -2.56 0.25
C ARG A 148 13.17 -2.21 1.39
N LYS A 149 12.63 -1.53 2.40
CA LYS A 149 13.33 -1.10 3.62
C LYS A 149 12.70 -1.68 4.87
N TYR A 150 11.36 -1.83 4.85
CA TYR A 150 10.59 -2.24 6.03
C TYR A 150 9.48 -3.22 5.65
N LEU A 151 9.33 -4.27 6.48
CA LEU A 151 8.29 -5.28 6.36
C LEU A 151 7.67 -5.54 7.74
N ASP A 152 6.38 -5.33 7.87
CA ASP A 152 5.62 -5.69 9.07
C ASP A 152 4.89 -7.01 8.85
N LEU A 153 5.21 -7.99 9.68
CA LEU A 153 4.60 -9.33 9.72
C LEU A 153 3.94 -9.61 11.08
N LYS A 154 3.66 -8.57 11.88
CA LYS A 154 2.98 -8.72 13.17
C LYS A 154 1.71 -9.57 13.01
N GLY A 155 1.52 -10.55 13.87
CA GLY A 155 0.31 -11.38 13.85
C GLY A 155 0.15 -12.32 12.65
N CYS A 156 1.16 -12.44 11.75
CA CYS A 156 1.16 -13.46 10.70
C CYS A 156 1.51 -14.84 11.31
N ILE A 157 0.52 -15.50 11.90
CA ILE A 157 0.71 -16.68 12.75
C ILE A 157 1.28 -17.91 12.02
N LYS A 158 1.12 -17.98 10.69
CA LYS A 158 1.66 -19.11 9.89
C LYS A 158 3.14 -18.96 9.52
N ILE A 159 3.78 -17.84 9.89
CA ILE A 159 5.22 -17.64 9.68
C ILE A 159 5.90 -17.87 11.04
N ASN A 160 6.56 -19.00 11.21
CA ASN A 160 7.37 -19.28 12.41
C ASN A 160 8.78 -18.66 12.31
N THR A 161 9.59 -18.80 13.36
CA THR A 161 10.95 -18.26 13.42
C THR A 161 11.84 -18.74 12.27
N GLY A 162 11.73 -20.02 11.88
CA GLY A 162 12.48 -20.56 10.74
C GLY A 162 12.02 -19.99 9.41
N GLY A 163 10.70 -19.78 9.26
CA GLY A 163 10.10 -19.16 8.08
C GLY A 163 10.47 -17.67 7.95
N LEU A 164 10.61 -16.96 9.09
CA LEU A 164 11.00 -15.55 9.11
C LEU A 164 12.36 -15.31 8.45
N LYS A 165 13.33 -16.22 8.65
CA LYS A 165 14.66 -16.14 8.03
C LYS A 165 14.61 -16.05 6.51
N LYS A 166 13.56 -16.62 5.87
CA LYS A 166 13.39 -16.55 4.41
C LYS A 166 13.07 -15.14 3.90
N PHE A 167 12.58 -14.25 4.77
CA PHE A 167 12.35 -12.84 4.41
C PHE A 167 13.58 -11.97 4.61
N GLU A 168 14.54 -12.41 5.42
CA GLU A 168 15.73 -11.63 5.77
C GLU A 168 16.55 -11.29 4.52
N LYS A 169 16.96 -10.04 4.42
CA LYS A 169 17.88 -9.54 3.41
C LYS A 169 18.57 -8.29 3.94
N LYS A 170 19.81 -8.08 3.49
CA LYS A 170 20.60 -6.89 3.86
C LYS A 170 19.77 -5.61 3.57
N GLY A 171 19.66 -4.73 4.55
CA GLY A 171 18.95 -3.45 4.45
C GLY A 171 17.43 -3.54 4.61
N LEU A 172 16.86 -4.72 4.91
CA LEU A 172 15.44 -4.88 5.24
C LEU A 172 15.27 -4.99 6.76
N THR A 173 14.48 -4.10 7.33
CA THR A 173 14.00 -4.20 8.72
C THR A 173 12.71 -4.98 8.74
N ILE A 174 12.63 -6.04 9.55
CA ILE A 174 11.42 -6.87 9.70
C ILE A 174 10.90 -6.70 11.12
N TYR A 175 9.62 -6.35 11.23
CA TYR A 175 8.90 -6.31 12.50
C TYR A 175 7.98 -7.52 12.60
N LYS A 176 8.23 -8.36 13.60
CA LYS A 176 7.41 -9.52 13.95
C LYS A 176 7.60 -9.81 15.45
N PRO A 177 6.85 -9.13 16.34
CA PRO A 177 6.82 -9.45 17.76
C PRO A 177 6.06 -10.73 18.02
#